data_4acd9d9800c6d4cdc616f0e9d1c88c89
#
_entry.id   4acd9d9800c6d4cdc616f0e9d1c88c89
#
_cell.length_a   1.000
_cell.length_b   1.000
_cell.length_c   1.000
_cell.angle_alpha   90.00
_cell.angle_beta   90.00
_cell.angle_gamma   90.00
#
_symmetry.space_group_name_H-M   'P 1'
#
loop_
_entity.id
_entity.type
_entity.pdbx_description
1 polymer ?
#
loop_
_entity_poly.entity_id
_entity_poly.type
_entity_poly.pdbx_seq_one_letter_code
_entity_poly.pdbx_strand_id
1 'polypeptide(L)'
;MIKFERICAYRVVKPQPLLTNNKIASSSLVRKLLQKGKLEKANKILNRNWSIVGKVQKGRQLGKKIGFPTCNIDIDDYVLAKPGVYAVKVLRKNSDKYLKGIANLGYRPTFNQKKILLEVHLFNFSGNLYNKLLSVEFLKFIRKEKKFNNVNQLRTQIKKDLNIAKKTK
;
A
#
# COMPACT_ATOMS: atom_id res chain seq x y z
N MET A 1 -16.54 -17.27 -28.63
CA MET A 1 -17.61 -16.42 -28.09
C MET A 1 -18.73 -16.14 -29.10
N ILE A 2 -18.45 -15.63 -30.29
CA ILE A 2 -19.44 -15.34 -31.35
C ILE A 2 -20.26 -16.56 -31.77
N LYS A 3 -19.71 -17.78 -31.69
CA LYS A 3 -20.38 -19.04 -32.03
C LYS A 3 -21.56 -19.39 -31.09
N PHE A 4 -21.54 -18.91 -29.86
CA PHE A 4 -22.58 -19.17 -28.84
C PHE A 4 -23.74 -18.16 -28.89
N GLU A 5 -23.53 -16.96 -29.48
CA GLU A 5 -24.61 -15.96 -29.63
C GLU A 5 -25.82 -16.51 -30.44
N ARG A 6 -25.54 -17.35 -31.44
CA ARG A 6 -26.58 -17.95 -32.29
C ARG A 6 -27.38 -19.05 -31.59
N ILE A 7 -26.79 -19.69 -30.57
CA ILE A 7 -27.39 -20.84 -29.87
C ILE A 7 -28.16 -20.39 -28.62
N CYS A 8 -27.64 -19.35 -27.92
CA CYS A 8 -28.16 -18.97 -26.60
C CYS A 8 -28.89 -17.62 -26.57
N ALA A 9 -29.24 -17.05 -27.72
CA ALA A 9 -30.04 -15.82 -27.88
C ALA A 9 -29.53 -14.63 -27.01
N TYR A 10 -28.19 -14.48 -26.82
CA TYR A 10 -27.58 -13.32 -26.17
C TYR A 10 -26.70 -12.52 -27.12
N ARG A 11 -26.54 -11.24 -26.83
CA ARG A 11 -25.67 -10.34 -27.59
C ARG A 11 -24.35 -10.11 -26.86
N VAL A 12 -23.23 -10.39 -27.53
CA VAL A 12 -21.91 -10.06 -26.99
C VAL A 12 -21.56 -8.62 -27.33
N VAL A 13 -21.42 -7.78 -26.29
CA VAL A 13 -20.93 -6.40 -26.44
C VAL A 13 -19.45 -6.37 -26.06
N LYS A 14 -18.59 -6.03 -27.02
CA LYS A 14 -17.15 -5.85 -26.78
C LYS A 14 -16.85 -4.36 -26.70
N PRO A 15 -16.72 -3.79 -25.48
CA PRO A 15 -16.40 -2.37 -25.33
C PRO A 15 -15.00 -2.06 -25.85
N GLN A 16 -14.79 -0.83 -26.31
CA GLN A 16 -13.47 -0.35 -26.68
C GLN A 16 -12.57 -0.27 -25.44
N PRO A 17 -11.28 -0.64 -25.55
CA PRO A 17 -10.34 -0.56 -24.43
C PRO A 17 -10.17 0.89 -23.97
N LEU A 18 -10.18 1.10 -22.66
CA LEU A 18 -9.83 2.41 -22.09
C LEU A 18 -8.34 2.69 -22.34
N LEU A 19 -8.05 3.83 -22.97
CA LEU A 19 -6.68 4.27 -23.24
C LEU A 19 -6.22 5.31 -22.21
N THR A 20 -4.98 5.16 -21.75
CA THR A 20 -4.28 6.16 -20.92
C THR A 20 -2.91 6.42 -21.54
N ASN A 21 -2.66 7.65 -21.98
CA ASN A 21 -1.42 8.02 -22.72
C ASN A 21 -1.12 7.04 -23.86
N ASN A 22 -2.07 6.80 -24.74
CA ASN A 22 -2.00 5.88 -25.89
C ASN A 22 -1.67 4.42 -25.53
N LYS A 23 -1.85 4.02 -24.28
CA LYS A 23 -1.69 2.64 -23.81
C LYS A 23 -3.00 2.12 -23.23
N ILE A 24 -3.29 0.85 -23.49
CA ILE A 24 -4.47 0.19 -22.91
C ILE A 24 -4.31 0.17 -21.38
N ALA A 25 -5.32 0.72 -20.68
CA ALA A 25 -5.42 0.60 -19.24
C ALA A 25 -5.72 -0.86 -18.89
N SER A 26 -4.73 -1.56 -18.34
CA SER A 26 -4.83 -2.98 -18.02
C SER A 26 -4.26 -3.28 -16.64
N SER A 27 -4.72 -4.38 -16.04
CA SER A 27 -4.17 -4.85 -14.76
C SER A 27 -2.66 -5.10 -14.83
N SER A 28 -2.15 -5.60 -15.97
CA SER A 28 -0.71 -5.82 -16.17
C SER A 28 0.07 -4.50 -16.17
N LEU A 29 -0.47 -3.44 -16.77
CA LEU A 29 0.14 -2.11 -16.74
C LEU A 29 0.18 -1.54 -15.33
N VAL A 30 -0.93 -1.67 -14.57
CA VAL A 30 -1.00 -1.23 -13.17
C VAL A 30 0.03 -1.96 -12.31
N ARG A 31 0.09 -3.30 -12.40
CA ARG A 31 1.09 -4.11 -11.68
C ARG A 31 2.52 -3.65 -11.98
N LYS A 32 2.87 -3.46 -13.26
CA LYS A 32 4.19 -2.98 -13.68
C LYS A 32 4.52 -1.58 -13.12
N LEU A 33 3.54 -0.69 -13.03
CA LEU A 33 3.72 0.64 -12.45
C LEU A 33 3.95 0.57 -10.94
N LEU A 34 3.19 -0.25 -10.22
CA LEU A 34 3.36 -0.47 -8.78
C LEU A 34 4.76 -1.05 -8.48
N GLN A 35 5.18 -2.08 -9.20
CA GLN A 35 6.50 -2.70 -9.06
C GLN A 35 7.67 -1.73 -9.34
N LYS A 36 7.46 -0.76 -10.25
CA LYS A 36 8.44 0.30 -10.54
C LYS A 36 8.37 1.49 -9.58
N GLY A 37 7.43 1.49 -8.62
CA GLY A 37 7.21 2.60 -7.68
C GLY A 37 6.58 3.84 -8.32
N LYS A 38 5.98 3.70 -9.51
CA LYS A 38 5.24 4.78 -10.20
C LYS A 38 3.79 4.83 -9.71
N LEU A 39 3.63 4.98 -8.40
CA LEU A 39 2.35 4.87 -7.70
C LEU A 39 1.31 5.88 -8.24
N GLU A 40 1.69 7.13 -8.40
CA GLU A 40 0.79 8.19 -8.89
C GLU A 40 0.20 7.86 -10.27
N LYS A 41 1.03 7.26 -11.17
CA LYS A 41 0.56 6.80 -12.47
C LYS A 41 -0.38 5.60 -12.36
N ALA A 42 -0.12 4.69 -11.44
CA ALA A 42 -1.01 3.56 -11.17
C ALA A 42 -2.35 4.04 -10.61
N ASN A 43 -2.35 4.95 -9.64
CA ASN A 43 -3.54 5.55 -9.04
C ASN A 43 -4.39 6.28 -10.09
N LYS A 44 -3.75 7.00 -11.01
CA LYS A 44 -4.44 7.68 -12.11
C LYS A 44 -5.17 6.70 -13.04
N ILE A 45 -4.55 5.56 -13.38
CA ILE A 45 -5.19 4.51 -14.20
C ILE A 45 -6.34 3.86 -13.46
N LEU A 46 -6.18 3.61 -12.15
CA LEU A 46 -7.19 3.01 -11.29
C LEU A 46 -8.35 3.96 -10.99
N ASN A 47 -8.20 5.26 -11.24
CA ASN A 47 -9.09 6.34 -10.80
C ASN A 47 -9.38 6.31 -9.28
N ARG A 48 -8.46 5.77 -8.52
CA ARG A 48 -8.48 5.70 -7.05
C ARG A 48 -7.07 5.43 -6.53
N ASN A 49 -6.85 5.67 -5.24
CA ASN A 49 -5.61 5.24 -4.62
C ASN A 49 -5.54 3.71 -4.56
N TRP A 50 -4.40 3.16 -4.94
CA TRP A 50 -4.13 1.75 -4.69
C TRP A 50 -4.12 1.50 -3.19
N SER A 51 -4.79 0.46 -2.74
CA SER A 51 -4.99 0.19 -1.32
C SER A 51 -4.78 -1.28 -0.99
N ILE A 52 -4.40 -1.52 0.26
CA ILE A 52 -4.30 -2.83 0.88
C ILE A 52 -5.28 -2.87 2.05
N VAL A 53 -6.08 -3.91 2.12
CA VAL A 53 -6.96 -4.19 3.25
C VAL A 53 -6.43 -5.39 3.99
N GLY A 54 -6.20 -5.26 5.29
CA GLY A 54 -5.69 -6.37 6.08
C GLY A 54 -5.92 -6.20 7.57
N LYS A 55 -5.79 -7.31 8.29
CA LYS A 55 -5.96 -7.37 9.75
C LYS A 55 -4.65 -7.01 10.43
N VAL A 56 -4.74 -6.16 11.46
CA VAL A 56 -3.57 -5.80 12.27
C VAL A 56 -3.15 -6.97 13.15
N GLN A 57 -1.89 -7.36 13.03
CA GLN A 57 -1.26 -8.44 13.79
C GLN A 57 -0.26 -7.90 14.83
N LYS A 58 0.03 -8.71 15.84
CA LYS A 58 1.12 -8.41 16.78
C LYS A 58 2.46 -8.51 16.05
N GLY A 59 3.32 -7.51 16.24
CA GLY A 59 4.68 -7.47 15.74
C GLY A 59 5.71 -7.38 16.88
N ARG A 60 6.98 -7.20 16.50
CA ARG A 60 8.10 -7.06 17.47
C ARG A 60 8.08 -5.76 18.28
N GLN A 61 7.17 -4.83 17.98
CA GLN A 61 7.01 -3.53 18.65
C GLN A 61 8.29 -2.66 18.69
N LEU A 62 9.25 -2.88 17.80
CA LEU A 62 10.51 -2.13 17.77
C LEU A 62 10.28 -0.63 17.54
N GLY A 63 9.30 -0.28 16.69
CA GLY A 63 8.91 1.11 16.46
C GLY A 63 8.48 1.83 17.73
N LYS A 64 7.76 1.14 18.64
CA LYS A 64 7.35 1.71 19.93
C LYS A 64 8.55 2.09 20.80
N LYS A 65 9.61 1.27 20.82
CA LYS A 65 10.83 1.54 21.60
C LYS A 65 11.57 2.78 21.14
N ILE A 66 11.45 3.14 19.86
CA ILE A 66 12.10 4.31 19.28
C ILE A 66 11.18 5.52 19.12
N GLY A 67 9.95 5.48 19.68
CA GLY A 67 9.01 6.59 19.68
C GLY A 67 8.11 6.67 18.43
N PHE A 68 8.13 5.67 17.55
CA PHE A 68 7.28 5.58 16.35
C PHE A 68 6.51 4.26 16.32
N PRO A 69 5.45 4.11 17.15
CA PRO A 69 4.69 2.88 17.19
C PRO A 69 4.09 2.55 15.82
N THR A 70 4.24 1.30 15.38
CA THR A 70 3.70 0.80 14.10
C THR A 70 2.71 -0.33 14.35
N CYS A 71 1.71 -0.44 13.51
CA CYS A 71 0.89 -1.63 13.38
C CYS A 71 1.35 -2.45 12.15
N ASN A 72 1.37 -3.77 12.30
CA ASN A 72 1.74 -4.70 11.26
C ASN A 72 0.49 -5.24 10.58
N ILE A 73 0.44 -5.20 9.26
CA ILE A 73 -0.67 -5.69 8.47
C ILE A 73 -0.16 -6.83 7.60
N ASP A 74 -0.84 -7.96 7.67
CA ASP A 74 -0.57 -9.11 6.81
C ASP A 74 -1.13 -8.89 5.41
N ILE A 75 -0.35 -9.23 4.39
CA ILE A 75 -0.67 -8.91 2.99
C ILE A 75 -0.36 -10.08 2.05
N ASP A 76 -0.86 -11.28 2.40
CA ASP A 76 -0.49 -12.51 1.69
C ASP A 76 -0.84 -12.51 0.19
N ASP A 77 -1.98 -11.92 -0.24
CA ASP A 77 -2.51 -12.05 -1.60
C ASP A 77 -2.37 -10.80 -2.49
N TYR A 78 -1.61 -9.81 -2.07
CA TYR A 78 -1.49 -8.58 -2.83
C TYR A 78 -0.31 -8.57 -3.80
N VAL A 79 -0.52 -7.91 -4.93
CA VAL A 79 0.59 -7.57 -5.83
C VAL A 79 1.57 -6.69 -5.08
N LEU A 80 2.81 -7.15 -4.97
CA LEU A 80 3.85 -6.38 -4.31
C LEU A 80 4.18 -5.13 -5.12
N ALA A 81 3.88 -3.97 -4.55
CA ALA A 81 4.44 -2.72 -5.01
C ALA A 81 5.93 -2.64 -4.65
N LYS A 82 6.66 -1.68 -5.22
CA LYS A 82 8.08 -1.50 -4.94
C LYS A 82 8.33 -1.38 -3.43
N PRO A 83 9.20 -2.19 -2.83
CA PRO A 83 9.54 -2.08 -1.43
C PRO A 83 10.07 -0.69 -1.06
N GLY A 84 9.65 -0.17 0.08
CA GLY A 84 10.04 1.16 0.54
C GLY A 84 9.02 1.83 1.46
N VAL A 85 9.25 3.12 1.68
CA VAL A 85 8.44 3.97 2.56
C VAL A 85 7.46 4.79 1.72
N TYR A 86 6.22 4.87 2.20
CA TYR A 86 5.10 5.51 1.53
C TYR A 86 4.36 6.47 2.47
N ALA A 87 3.87 7.58 1.94
CA ALA A 87 2.80 8.34 2.57
C ALA A 87 1.48 7.61 2.33
N VAL A 88 0.69 7.45 3.38
CA VAL A 88 -0.58 6.72 3.35
C VAL A 88 -1.68 7.45 4.09
N LYS A 89 -2.92 7.13 3.73
CA LYS A 89 -4.11 7.39 4.57
C LYS A 89 -4.77 6.06 4.89
N VAL A 90 -5.27 5.95 6.10
CA VAL A 90 -5.80 4.70 6.65
C VAL A 90 -7.23 4.90 7.11
N LEU A 91 -8.09 4.03 6.65
CA LEU A 91 -9.48 3.95 7.07
C LEU A 91 -9.67 2.71 7.95
N ARG A 92 -10.30 2.87 9.09
CA ARG A 92 -10.72 1.75 9.95
C ARG A 92 -12.10 1.26 9.52
N LYS A 93 -12.34 -0.03 9.58
CA LYS A 93 -13.70 -0.57 9.40
C LYS A 93 -14.66 0.14 10.37
N ASN A 94 -15.82 0.54 9.90
CA ASN A 94 -16.85 1.29 10.64
C ASN A 94 -16.40 2.70 11.08
N SER A 95 -15.61 3.38 10.28
CA SER A 95 -15.22 4.78 10.52
C SER A 95 -15.08 5.49 9.19
N ASP A 96 -15.67 6.67 9.07
CA ASP A 96 -15.54 7.53 7.88
C ASP A 96 -14.33 8.46 7.96
N LYS A 97 -13.61 8.43 9.09
CA LYS A 97 -12.47 9.30 9.33
C LYS A 97 -11.17 8.64 8.90
N TYR A 98 -10.51 9.23 7.91
CA TYR A 98 -9.16 8.86 7.52
C TYR A 98 -8.10 9.36 8.50
N LEU A 99 -7.13 8.52 8.78
CA LEU A 99 -5.92 8.85 9.53
C LEU A 99 -4.74 8.90 8.57
N LYS A 100 -3.95 9.98 8.61
CA LYS A 100 -2.70 10.06 7.84
C LYS A 100 -1.59 9.29 8.54
N GLY A 101 -0.64 8.78 7.76
CA GLY A 101 0.49 8.03 8.30
C GLY A 101 1.62 7.83 7.29
N ILE A 102 2.63 7.10 7.73
CA ILE A 102 3.64 6.50 6.84
C ILE A 102 3.58 4.98 6.95
N ALA A 103 3.89 4.31 5.85
CA ALA A 103 3.98 2.86 5.81
C ALA A 103 5.32 2.41 5.24
N ASN A 104 5.90 1.38 5.82
CA ASN A 104 7.01 0.62 5.23
C ASN A 104 6.45 -0.67 4.65
N LEU A 105 6.61 -0.85 3.35
CA LEU A 105 6.31 -2.08 2.64
C LEU A 105 7.64 -2.77 2.33
N GLY A 106 7.85 -3.94 2.88
CA GLY A 106 9.13 -4.63 2.75
C GLY A 106 9.05 -6.13 2.91
N TYR A 107 10.19 -6.79 2.79
CA TYR A 107 10.31 -8.20 3.03
C TYR A 107 10.84 -8.45 4.44
N ARG A 108 10.21 -9.37 5.14
CA ARG A 108 10.74 -9.91 6.38
C ARG A 108 11.35 -11.28 6.10
N PRO A 109 12.65 -11.46 6.32
CA PRO A 109 13.23 -12.80 6.25
C PRO A 109 12.64 -13.67 7.36
N THR A 110 12.09 -14.79 6.99
CA THR A 110 11.69 -15.89 7.87
C THR A 110 12.51 -17.12 7.50
N PHE A 111 12.56 -18.13 8.36
CA PHE A 111 13.41 -19.31 8.16
C PHE A 111 13.22 -20.01 6.81
N ASN A 112 12.02 -19.96 6.22
CA ASN A 112 11.71 -20.68 4.97
C ASN A 112 11.14 -19.82 3.84
N GLN A 113 10.77 -18.55 4.07
CA GLN A 113 10.14 -17.69 3.05
C GLN A 113 10.38 -16.20 3.32
N LYS A 114 10.33 -15.39 2.25
CA LYS A 114 10.29 -13.93 2.37
C LYS A 114 8.83 -13.51 2.57
N LYS A 115 8.41 -13.33 3.82
CA LYS A 115 7.08 -12.78 4.08
C LYS A 115 7.05 -11.27 3.81
N ILE A 116 6.04 -10.83 3.08
CA ILE A 116 5.81 -9.41 2.84
C ILE A 116 5.15 -8.83 4.09
N LEU A 117 5.64 -7.69 4.54
CA LEU A 117 5.13 -7.00 5.73
C LEU A 117 4.83 -5.55 5.39
N LEU A 118 3.64 -5.11 5.80
CA LEU A 118 3.24 -3.71 5.78
C LEU A 118 3.21 -3.18 7.22
N GLU A 119 4.16 -2.32 7.56
CA GLU A 119 4.23 -1.65 8.87
C GLU A 119 3.73 -0.21 8.72
N VAL A 120 2.69 0.16 9.45
CA VAL A 120 2.04 1.48 9.35
C VAL A 120 2.16 2.24 10.67
N HIS A 121 2.72 3.46 10.61
CA HIS A 121 2.71 4.43 11.70
C HIS A 121 1.67 5.50 11.41
N LEU A 122 0.67 5.64 12.30
CA LEU A 122 -0.40 6.63 12.18
C LEU A 122 -0.05 7.90 12.94
N PHE A 123 -0.34 9.05 12.32
CA PHE A 123 -0.12 10.35 12.96
C PHE A 123 -1.23 10.66 13.96
N ASN A 124 -0.84 11.22 15.11
CA ASN A 124 -1.76 11.69 16.14
C ASN A 124 -2.82 10.63 16.51
N PHE A 125 -2.42 9.38 16.54
CA PHE A 125 -3.30 8.28 16.92
C PHE A 125 -2.76 7.59 18.17
N SER A 126 -3.63 7.49 19.17
CA SER A 126 -3.45 6.65 20.36
C SER A 126 -4.60 5.66 20.43
N GLY A 127 -4.32 4.40 20.66
CA GLY A 127 -5.34 3.37 20.79
C GLY A 127 -4.87 1.99 20.34
N ASN A 128 -5.71 1.00 20.56
CA ASN A 128 -5.45 -0.38 20.22
C ASN A 128 -6.07 -0.71 18.85
N LEU A 129 -5.22 -1.15 17.91
CA LEU A 129 -5.64 -1.57 16.58
C LEU A 129 -5.50 -3.08 16.34
N TYR A 130 -5.03 -3.86 17.31
CA TYR A 130 -4.90 -5.29 17.16
C TYR A 130 -6.22 -5.95 16.77
N ASN A 131 -6.15 -6.89 15.86
CA ASN A 131 -7.30 -7.60 15.30
C ASN A 131 -8.30 -6.72 14.53
N LYS A 132 -8.05 -5.42 14.37
CA LYS A 132 -8.90 -4.54 13.55
C LYS A 132 -8.53 -4.65 12.08
N LEU A 133 -9.54 -4.54 11.21
CA LEU A 133 -9.37 -4.47 9.76
C LEU A 133 -9.10 -3.01 9.37
N LEU A 134 -8.00 -2.79 8.66
CA LEU A 134 -7.60 -1.47 8.15
C LEU A 134 -7.53 -1.50 6.63
N SER A 135 -8.00 -0.43 6.01
CA SER A 135 -7.75 -0.13 4.60
C SER A 135 -6.65 0.93 4.53
N VAL A 136 -5.52 0.59 3.93
CA VAL A 136 -4.36 1.47 3.79
C VAL A 136 -4.27 1.91 2.33
N GLU A 137 -4.54 3.17 2.08
CA GLU A 137 -4.43 3.79 0.76
C GLU A 137 -3.05 4.44 0.59
N PHE A 138 -2.38 4.11 -0.51
CA PHE A 138 -1.04 4.59 -0.82
C PHE A 138 -1.13 5.87 -1.65
N LEU A 139 -0.59 6.97 -1.09
CA LEU A 139 -0.65 8.30 -1.69
C LEU A 139 0.61 8.60 -2.50
N LYS A 140 1.79 8.37 -1.91
CA LYS A 140 3.08 8.73 -2.52
C LYS A 140 4.19 7.78 -2.09
N PHE A 141 5.05 7.40 -3.04
CA PHE A 141 6.30 6.73 -2.73
C PHE A 141 7.34 7.75 -2.25
N ILE A 142 7.85 7.58 -1.03
CA ILE A 142 8.82 8.51 -0.42
C ILE A 142 10.24 8.09 -0.76
N ARG A 143 10.62 6.84 -0.47
CA ARG A 143 11.97 6.31 -0.71
C ARG A 143 12.03 4.78 -0.67
N LYS A 144 13.12 4.22 -1.17
CA LYS A 144 13.47 2.81 -0.99
C LYS A 144 13.82 2.53 0.48
N GLU A 145 13.78 1.25 0.86
CA GLU A 145 14.33 0.80 2.13
C GLU A 145 15.82 1.16 2.26
N LYS A 146 16.25 1.44 3.49
CA LYS A 146 17.65 1.72 3.84
C LYS A 146 18.01 0.95 5.10
N LYS A 147 19.25 0.47 5.16
CA LYS A 147 19.86 -0.01 6.39
C LYS A 147 20.46 1.18 7.15
N PHE A 148 20.42 1.12 8.47
CA PHE A 148 20.99 2.15 9.35
C PHE A 148 21.95 1.50 10.33
N ASN A 149 23.08 2.16 10.58
CA ASN A 149 24.12 1.65 11.46
C ASN A 149 23.74 1.80 12.95
N ASN A 150 22.86 2.76 13.26
CA ASN A 150 22.41 3.00 14.63
C ASN A 150 20.99 3.59 14.67
N VAL A 151 20.40 3.55 15.87
CA VAL A 151 19.02 4.01 16.14
C VAL A 151 18.85 5.51 15.87
N ASN A 152 19.88 6.33 16.11
CA ASN A 152 19.77 7.79 15.91
C ASN A 152 19.63 8.14 14.43
N GLN A 153 20.40 7.48 13.56
CA GLN A 153 20.26 7.64 12.10
C GLN A 153 18.86 7.22 11.63
N LEU A 154 18.34 6.11 12.15
CA LEU A 154 16.99 5.65 11.85
C LEU A 154 15.94 6.68 12.29
N ARG A 155 16.03 7.19 13.52
CA ARG A 155 15.12 8.24 14.05
C ARG A 155 15.14 9.50 13.19
N THR A 156 16.32 9.97 12.82
CA THR A 156 16.48 11.16 11.98
C THR A 156 15.85 10.96 10.60
N GLN A 157 16.03 9.78 10.00
CA GLN A 157 15.41 9.47 8.72
C GLN A 157 13.88 9.37 8.83
N ILE A 158 13.36 8.72 9.87
CA ILE A 158 11.91 8.65 10.11
C ILE A 158 11.32 10.05 10.24
N LYS A 159 11.95 10.97 10.98
CA LYS A 159 11.48 12.37 11.08
C LYS A 159 11.41 13.06 9.71
N LYS A 160 12.40 12.85 8.83
CA LYS A 160 12.38 13.36 7.44
C LYS A 160 11.20 12.77 6.64
N ASP A 161 11.01 11.46 6.74
CA ASP A 161 9.91 10.75 6.04
C ASP A 161 8.54 11.25 6.52
N LEU A 162 8.35 11.44 7.83
CA LEU A 162 7.14 12.01 8.43
C LEU A 162 6.82 13.40 7.89
N ASN A 163 7.83 14.27 7.77
CA ASN A 163 7.65 15.63 7.25
C ASN A 163 7.16 15.61 5.79
N ILE A 164 7.69 14.68 4.96
CA ILE A 164 7.23 14.51 3.58
C ILE A 164 5.78 14.00 3.56
N ALA A 165 5.47 12.98 4.38
CA ALA A 165 4.15 12.39 4.40
C ALA A 165 3.06 13.34 4.92
N LYS A 166 3.36 14.19 5.91
CA LYS A 166 2.44 15.21 6.42
C LYS A 166 2.03 16.22 5.35
N LYS A 167 2.96 16.58 4.45
CA LYS A 167 2.74 17.52 3.34
C LYS A 167 2.03 16.88 2.14
N THR A 168 1.93 15.54 2.10
CA THR A 168 1.23 14.84 1.01
C THR A 168 -0.28 14.98 1.19
N LYS A 169 -0.95 15.42 0.11
CA LYS A 169 -2.43 15.57 0.06
C LYS A 169 -3.10 14.23 -0.21
#